data_e65f7793edb8417cb2f654a26722a234
#
_entry.id   e65f7793edb8417cb2f654a26722a234
#
_cell.length_a   1.000
_cell.length_b   1.000
_cell.length_c   1.000
_cell.angle_alpha   90.00
_cell.angle_beta   90.00
_cell.angle_gamma   90.00
#
_symmetry.space_group_name_H-M   'P 1'
#
loop_
_entity.id
_entity.type
_entity.pdbx_description
1 polymer ?
#
loop_
_entity_poly.entity_id
_entity_poly.type
_entity_poly.pdbx_seq_one_letter_code
_entity_poly.pdbx_strand_id
1 'polypeptide(L)'
;WAGLGRRWRAGGLAAGGRLRVRGVGGAWATVSLVWSLCEEGLLDGCQGCAGMAGRYGDACGAAWGAVGRGGVGAGRGMSSFDRKGGIGSASRVAVAAGRPYTVGALVLANFGRLPMLTLGGVPVGRIVAQRRAAEAAHVAPPEQGSIILLLATDAPLDARQLSRLARRAGAGLARTGSVYGHGSGDIALAFSTAYTIAHDASTIALPALVADAALDPLFMAAAESVEHAIADALLQAVTVAGRDGHVRQSLRDAVPDLDRLFNEGHEGRLIQS
;
A
#
# COMPACT_ATOMS: atom_id res chain seq x y z
N TRP A 1 -18.33 -17.12 -8.16
CA TRP A 1 -18.42 -16.46 -6.84
C TRP A 1 -19.10 -17.31 -5.78
N ALA A 2 -20.16 -18.03 -6.11
CA ALA A 2 -20.80 -18.94 -5.16
C ALA A 2 -19.87 -20.07 -4.66
N GLY A 3 -18.93 -20.52 -5.50
CA GLY A 3 -17.88 -21.46 -5.12
C GLY A 3 -16.81 -20.89 -4.21
N LEU A 4 -16.49 -19.60 -4.38
CA LEU A 4 -15.54 -18.87 -3.54
C LEU A 4 -16.11 -18.59 -2.16
N GLY A 5 -17.39 -18.21 -2.06
CA GLY A 5 -18.03 -17.97 -0.78
C GLY A 5 -18.03 -19.17 0.15
N ARG A 6 -18.03 -20.40 -0.41
CA ARG A 6 -17.91 -21.62 0.40
C ARG A 6 -16.48 -21.94 0.82
N ARG A 7 -15.49 -21.62 0.00
CA ARG A 7 -14.05 -21.78 0.36
C ARG A 7 -13.62 -20.79 1.42
N TRP A 8 -14.27 -19.63 1.46
CA TRP A 8 -14.03 -18.60 2.46
C TRP A 8 -14.37 -19.03 3.88
N ARG A 9 -15.41 -19.80 4.06
CA ARG A 9 -15.80 -20.31 5.40
C ARG A 9 -14.81 -21.34 5.94
N ALA A 10 -13.88 -21.81 5.10
CA ALA A 10 -12.96 -22.88 5.44
C ALA A 10 -11.53 -22.42 5.67
N GLY A 11 -11.28 -21.12 5.89
CA GLY A 11 -9.95 -20.60 6.26
C GLY A 11 -9.19 -19.94 5.11
N GLY A 12 -9.32 -18.66 5.01
CA GLY A 12 -8.38 -17.64 4.57
C GLY A 12 -7.43 -17.95 3.42
N LEU A 13 -7.91 -18.27 2.23
CA LEU A 13 -7.07 -18.37 1.04
C LEU A 13 -7.33 -17.18 0.12
N ALA A 14 -6.25 -16.49 -0.28
CA ALA A 14 -6.30 -15.51 -1.35
C ALA A 14 -6.79 -16.20 -2.63
N ALA A 15 -7.90 -15.75 -3.18
CA ALA A 15 -8.45 -16.29 -4.41
C ALA A 15 -8.78 -15.15 -5.36
N GLY A 16 -8.21 -15.20 -6.56
CA GLY A 16 -8.65 -14.38 -7.67
C GLY A 16 -10.08 -14.78 -8.07
N GLY A 17 -10.99 -13.83 -8.08
CA GLY A 17 -12.38 -14.03 -8.48
C GLY A 17 -12.74 -13.13 -9.65
N ARG A 18 -13.76 -13.53 -10.41
CA ARG A 18 -14.33 -12.70 -11.46
C ARG A 18 -15.69 -12.19 -10.99
N LEU A 19 -15.88 -10.88 -10.99
CA LEU A 19 -17.15 -10.23 -10.70
C LEU A 19 -17.75 -9.73 -12.02
N ARG A 20 -19.03 -10.09 -12.27
CA ARG A 20 -19.78 -9.46 -13.37
C ARG A 20 -20.39 -8.17 -12.84
N VAL A 21 -20.01 -7.07 -13.41
CA VAL A 21 -20.53 -5.75 -13.06
C VAL A 21 -21.32 -5.20 -14.24
N ARG A 22 -22.52 -4.70 -13.99
CA ARG A 22 -23.33 -4.02 -14.99
C ARG A 22 -22.96 -2.55 -15.00
N GLY A 23 -22.34 -2.08 -16.09
CA GLY A 23 -21.98 -0.68 -16.25
C GLY A 23 -23.17 0.23 -16.56
N VAL A 24 -22.91 1.53 -16.46
CA VAL A 24 -23.85 2.56 -16.93
C VAL A 24 -24.04 2.37 -18.45
N GLY A 25 -25.27 2.07 -18.89
CA GLY A 25 -25.53 1.72 -20.29
C GLY A 25 -25.90 0.24 -20.51
N GLY A 26 -25.94 -0.57 -19.45
CA GLY A 26 -26.50 -1.94 -19.52
C GLY A 26 -25.51 -3.02 -19.94
N ALA A 27 -24.29 -2.68 -20.34
CA ALA A 27 -23.25 -3.65 -20.69
C ALA A 27 -22.71 -4.41 -19.46
N TRP A 28 -22.48 -5.71 -19.61
CA TRP A 28 -21.84 -6.54 -18.59
C TRP A 28 -20.34 -6.55 -18.80
N ALA A 29 -19.58 -6.26 -17.76
CA ALA A 29 -18.13 -6.41 -17.73
C ALA A 29 -17.74 -7.47 -16.70
N THR A 30 -16.73 -8.26 -17.01
CA THR A 30 -16.10 -9.16 -16.04
C THR A 30 -14.87 -8.50 -15.49
N VAL A 31 -14.86 -8.22 -14.19
CA VAL A 31 -13.71 -7.68 -13.50
C VAL A 31 -13.03 -8.80 -12.73
N SER A 32 -11.72 -9.00 -12.98
CA SER A 32 -10.92 -9.87 -12.15
C SER A 32 -10.50 -9.10 -10.91
N LEU A 33 -10.96 -9.55 -9.74
CA LEU A 33 -10.60 -8.96 -8.48
C LEU A 33 -9.37 -9.67 -7.92
N VAL A 34 -8.32 -8.93 -7.71
CA VAL A 34 -7.23 -9.36 -6.83
C VAL A 34 -7.65 -9.01 -5.41
N TRP A 35 -7.72 -10.02 -4.60
CA TRP A 35 -8.20 -9.91 -3.26
C TRP A 35 -7.19 -10.52 -2.29
N SER A 36 -6.81 -9.76 -1.28
CA SER A 36 -5.89 -10.18 -0.25
C SER A 36 -6.46 -9.86 1.13
N LEU A 37 -6.34 -10.79 2.05
CA LEU A 37 -6.61 -10.60 3.46
C LEU A 37 -5.28 -10.37 4.16
N CYS A 38 -5.09 -9.18 4.70
CA CYS A 38 -4.07 -8.93 5.69
C CYS A 38 -4.65 -9.23 7.06
N GLU A 39 -4.06 -10.19 7.74
CA GLU A 39 -4.49 -10.63 9.06
C GLU A 39 -3.77 -9.83 10.12
N GLU A 40 -4.52 -9.09 10.95
CA GLU A 40 -4.00 -8.40 12.13
C GLU A 40 -4.75 -8.92 13.37
N GLY A 41 -4.28 -10.02 13.90
CA GLY A 41 -4.89 -10.70 15.04
C GLY A 41 -4.90 -9.90 16.35
N LEU A 42 -4.14 -8.80 16.42
CA LEU A 42 -4.05 -7.98 17.65
C LEU A 42 -5.25 -7.05 17.79
N LEU A 43 -5.64 -6.35 16.74
CA LEU A 43 -6.69 -5.33 16.76
C LEU A 43 -8.04 -5.83 16.24
N ASP A 44 -8.02 -6.87 15.41
CA ASP A 44 -9.21 -7.43 14.78
C ASP A 44 -9.27 -8.95 14.96
N GLY A 45 -10.45 -9.51 14.92
CA GLY A 45 -10.66 -10.95 14.99
C GLY A 45 -10.56 -11.61 13.63
N CYS A 46 -9.41 -12.16 13.29
CA CYS A 46 -9.18 -12.85 12.01
C CYS A 46 -10.21 -13.94 11.72
N GLN A 47 -10.69 -14.60 12.77
CA GLN A 47 -11.71 -15.66 12.67
C GLN A 47 -13.13 -15.13 12.53
N GLY A 48 -13.37 -13.84 12.75
CA GLY A 48 -14.67 -13.21 12.72
C GLY A 48 -15.25 -12.99 11.32
N CYS A 49 -14.52 -13.28 10.24
CA CYS A 49 -14.94 -13.12 8.84
C CYS A 49 -15.62 -11.77 8.58
N ALA A 50 -15.04 -10.66 9.06
CA ALA A 50 -15.63 -9.33 9.00
C ALA A 50 -15.86 -8.79 7.56
N GLY A 51 -15.28 -9.46 6.55
CA GLY A 51 -15.48 -9.16 5.13
C GLY A 51 -16.77 -9.79 4.60
N MET A 52 -17.80 -8.99 4.36
CA MET A 52 -19.03 -9.45 3.70
C MET A 52 -18.93 -9.29 2.17
N ALA A 53 -19.46 -10.24 1.41
CA ALA A 53 -19.46 -10.22 -0.06
C ALA A 53 -20.06 -8.92 -0.65
N GLY A 54 -21.06 -8.33 -0.02
CA GLY A 54 -21.66 -7.06 -0.44
C GLY A 54 -20.71 -5.86 -0.41
N ARG A 55 -19.74 -5.85 0.49
CA ARG A 55 -18.74 -4.74 0.60
C ARG A 55 -17.86 -4.57 -0.63
N TYR A 56 -17.73 -5.61 -1.46
CA TYR A 56 -16.98 -5.50 -2.72
C TYR A 56 -17.76 -4.73 -3.78
N GLY A 57 -19.06 -4.96 -3.86
CA GLY A 57 -19.94 -4.17 -4.71
C GLY A 57 -19.96 -2.71 -4.29
N ASP A 58 -20.05 -2.45 -2.98
CA ASP A 58 -20.03 -1.12 -2.40
C ASP A 58 -18.67 -0.42 -2.68
N ALA A 59 -17.55 -1.13 -2.55
CA ALA A 59 -16.23 -0.60 -2.85
C ALA A 59 -16.07 -0.22 -4.34
N CYS A 60 -16.59 -1.03 -5.26
CA CYS A 60 -16.60 -0.70 -6.68
C CYS A 60 -17.48 0.52 -6.97
N GLY A 61 -18.61 0.68 -6.28
CA GLY A 61 -19.51 1.83 -6.42
C GLY A 61 -18.95 3.11 -5.80
N ALA A 62 -18.13 2.99 -4.75
CA ALA A 62 -17.54 4.10 -4.02
C ALA A 62 -16.15 4.53 -4.53
N ALA A 63 -15.64 3.93 -5.61
CA ALA A 63 -14.30 4.17 -6.15
C ALA A 63 -14.11 5.56 -6.82
N TRP A 64 -15.03 6.49 -6.59
CA TRP A 64 -15.04 7.84 -7.15
C TRP A 64 -14.82 8.86 -6.02
N GLY A 65 -13.73 9.60 -6.08
CA GLY A 65 -13.47 10.69 -5.15
C GLY A 65 -12.20 10.51 -4.32
N ALA A 66 -12.15 11.20 -3.19
CA ALA A 66 -11.00 11.17 -2.30
C ALA A 66 -10.86 9.79 -1.62
N VAL A 67 -9.65 9.25 -1.65
CA VAL A 67 -9.33 7.98 -0.97
C VAL A 67 -9.29 8.20 0.54
N GLY A 68 -10.05 7.41 1.31
CA GLY A 68 -9.90 7.34 2.76
C GLY A 68 -8.53 6.74 3.12
N ARG A 69 -7.84 7.32 4.13
CA ARG A 69 -6.47 6.97 4.52
C ARG A 69 -6.37 6.60 5.99
N GLY A 70 -5.27 5.96 6.37
CA GLY A 70 -5.06 5.49 7.75
C GLY A 70 -5.92 4.27 8.10
N GLY A 71 -6.55 4.28 9.25
CA GLY A 71 -7.32 3.17 9.82
C GLY A 71 -8.71 2.95 9.23
N VAL A 72 -8.92 3.19 7.94
CA VAL A 72 -10.21 3.03 7.25
C VAL A 72 -10.29 1.71 6.50
N GLY A 73 -11.49 1.15 6.35
CA GLY A 73 -11.70 -0.09 5.60
C GLY A 73 -10.78 -1.22 6.07
N ALA A 74 -10.06 -1.83 5.13
CA ALA A 74 -9.08 -2.88 5.43
C ALA A 74 -7.91 -2.39 6.31
N GLY A 75 -7.65 -1.08 6.35
CA GLY A 75 -6.61 -0.49 7.19
C GLY A 75 -6.92 -0.49 8.68
N ARG A 76 -8.16 -0.83 9.08
CA ARG A 76 -8.61 -0.70 10.48
C ARG A 76 -7.80 -1.56 11.46
N GLY A 77 -7.48 -2.80 11.09
CA GLY A 77 -6.67 -3.72 11.90
C GLY A 77 -5.16 -3.59 11.71
N MET A 78 -4.68 -2.81 10.73
CA MET A 78 -3.28 -2.83 10.31
C MET A 78 -2.35 -2.11 11.27
N SER A 79 -1.17 -2.69 11.46
CA SER A 79 -0.05 -2.14 12.23
C SER A 79 1.18 -2.01 11.35
N SER A 80 1.89 -0.88 11.42
CA SER A 80 3.15 -0.70 10.70
C SER A 80 4.18 -0.06 11.63
N PHE A 81 5.39 -0.60 11.62
CA PHE A 81 6.49 -0.14 12.47
C PHE A 81 6.09 -0.05 13.94
N ASP A 82 5.38 -1.07 14.46
CA ASP A 82 4.82 -1.12 15.81
C ASP A 82 3.86 0.03 16.15
N ARG A 83 3.38 0.73 15.13
CA ARG A 83 2.41 1.83 15.21
C ARG A 83 1.17 1.50 14.43
N LYS A 84 0.12 2.30 14.57
CA LYS A 84 -1.07 2.13 13.74
C LYS A 84 -0.71 2.39 12.30
N GLY A 85 -0.94 1.40 11.44
CA GLY A 85 -0.79 1.45 10.00
C GLY A 85 -2.15 1.63 9.28
N GLY A 86 -2.21 1.19 8.04
CA GLY A 86 -3.45 1.21 7.27
C GLY A 86 -3.27 1.58 5.80
N ILE A 87 -4.25 2.32 5.27
CA ILE A 87 -4.27 2.74 3.88
C ILE A 87 -3.53 4.06 3.71
N GLY A 88 -2.67 4.12 2.70
CA GLY A 88 -2.02 5.35 2.28
C GLY A 88 -2.02 5.49 0.76
N SER A 89 -1.92 6.73 0.29
CA SER A 89 -1.94 7.04 -1.14
C SER A 89 -1.06 8.24 -1.45
N ALA A 90 -0.34 8.15 -2.56
CA ALA A 90 0.43 9.27 -3.10
C ALA A 90 0.57 9.13 -4.62
N SER A 91 0.93 10.21 -5.29
CA SER A 91 1.20 10.19 -6.73
C SER A 91 2.32 11.14 -7.12
N ARG A 92 2.88 10.89 -8.29
CA ARG A 92 3.88 11.75 -8.95
C ARG A 92 3.54 11.91 -10.42
N VAL A 93 3.82 13.08 -10.94
CA VAL A 93 3.83 13.32 -12.38
C VAL A 93 5.27 13.22 -12.87
N ALA A 94 5.49 12.41 -13.90
CA ALA A 94 6.80 12.23 -14.53
C ALA A 94 6.68 12.43 -16.04
N VAL A 95 7.71 13.05 -16.63
CA VAL A 95 7.76 13.24 -18.09
C VAL A 95 8.51 12.05 -18.72
N ALA A 96 7.82 11.28 -19.57
CA ALA A 96 8.39 10.20 -20.32
C ALA A 96 8.04 10.36 -21.80
N ALA A 97 9.00 10.13 -22.70
CA ALA A 97 8.84 10.34 -24.13
C ALA A 97 8.24 11.72 -24.51
N GLY A 98 8.63 12.76 -23.78
CA GLY A 98 8.17 14.13 -23.98
C GLY A 98 6.74 14.44 -23.52
N ARG A 99 6.07 13.52 -22.78
CA ARG A 99 4.72 13.69 -22.26
C ARG A 99 4.67 13.50 -20.74
N PRO A 100 3.86 14.28 -20.03
CA PRO A 100 3.63 14.05 -18.61
C PRO A 100 2.69 12.84 -18.44
N TYR A 101 3.03 11.99 -17.48
CA TYR A 101 2.21 10.88 -17.02
C TYR A 101 2.16 10.86 -15.50
N THR A 102 1.05 10.41 -14.97
CA THR A 102 0.88 10.21 -13.53
C THR A 102 1.19 8.77 -13.15
N VAL A 103 1.95 8.60 -12.07
CA VAL A 103 2.09 7.32 -11.38
C VAL A 103 1.56 7.48 -9.98
N GLY A 104 0.48 6.78 -9.67
CA GLY A 104 -0.14 6.74 -8.34
C GLY A 104 0.16 5.45 -7.62
N ALA A 105 0.29 5.52 -6.30
CA ALA A 105 0.39 4.38 -5.41
C ALA A 105 -0.74 4.39 -4.38
N LEU A 106 -1.33 3.22 -4.15
CA LEU A 106 -2.20 2.92 -3.03
C LEU A 106 -1.60 1.75 -2.27
N VAL A 107 -1.45 1.88 -0.96
CA VAL A 107 -0.87 0.83 -0.13
C VAL A 107 -1.81 0.43 1.00
N LEU A 108 -1.74 -0.86 1.38
CA LEU A 108 -2.28 -1.36 2.64
C LEU A 108 -1.09 -1.84 3.47
N ALA A 109 -0.69 -1.01 4.43
CA ALA A 109 0.53 -1.16 5.19
C ALA A 109 0.28 -1.88 6.52
N ASN A 110 0.90 -3.06 6.67
CA ASN A 110 0.87 -3.90 7.87
C ASN A 110 2.22 -4.59 8.05
N PHE A 111 3.30 -3.85 8.18
CA PHE A 111 4.67 -4.38 8.17
C PHE A 111 5.63 -3.51 8.97
N GLY A 112 6.85 -4.00 9.13
CA GLY A 112 7.98 -3.24 9.65
C GLY A 112 8.04 -3.21 11.17
N ARG A 113 9.23 -2.85 11.65
CA ARG A 113 9.54 -2.68 13.07
C ARG A 113 10.00 -1.27 13.34
N LEU A 114 9.60 -0.71 14.47
CA LEU A 114 9.86 0.69 14.78
C LEU A 114 11.33 1.10 14.63
N PRO A 115 12.33 0.34 15.09
CA PRO A 115 13.75 0.75 14.94
C PRO A 115 14.21 0.92 13.49
N MET A 116 13.48 0.31 12.53
CA MET A 116 13.82 0.33 11.11
C MET A 116 13.19 1.52 10.38
N LEU A 117 12.17 2.15 10.95
CA LEU A 117 11.40 3.20 10.30
C LEU A 117 12.29 4.37 9.87
N THR A 118 12.27 4.63 8.57
CA THR A 118 12.87 5.80 7.94
C THR A 118 11.78 6.56 7.20
N LEU A 119 11.65 7.85 7.41
CA LEU A 119 10.69 8.73 6.76
C LEU A 119 11.43 9.90 6.12
N GLY A 120 11.28 10.08 4.81
CA GLY A 120 11.98 11.13 4.07
C GLY A 120 13.50 11.06 4.26
N GLY A 121 14.03 9.84 4.44
CA GLY A 121 15.44 9.58 4.76
C GLY A 121 15.84 9.84 6.23
N VAL A 122 14.99 10.37 7.10
CA VAL A 122 15.29 10.54 8.54
C VAL A 122 15.04 9.22 9.27
N PRO A 123 15.98 8.67 10.05
CA PRO A 123 15.84 7.40 10.76
C PRO A 123 15.02 7.56 12.05
N VAL A 124 13.76 7.99 11.91
CA VAL A 124 12.82 8.29 13.00
C VAL A 124 12.72 7.12 13.97
N GLY A 125 12.65 5.90 13.45
CA GLY A 125 12.52 4.71 14.26
C GLY A 125 13.68 4.48 15.22
N ARG A 126 14.91 4.72 14.77
CA ARG A 126 16.10 4.63 15.64
C ARG A 126 16.08 5.67 16.76
N ILE A 127 15.75 6.92 16.40
CA ILE A 127 15.69 8.02 17.36
C ILE A 127 14.67 7.71 18.45
N VAL A 128 13.48 7.25 18.05
CA VAL A 128 12.41 6.89 19.00
C VAL A 128 12.78 5.66 19.83
N ALA A 129 13.40 4.65 19.22
CA ALA A 129 13.84 3.44 19.94
C ALA A 129 14.92 3.77 20.99
N GLN A 130 15.88 4.62 20.67
CA GLN A 130 16.92 5.07 21.62
C GLN A 130 16.33 5.80 22.81
N ARG A 131 15.35 6.69 22.60
CA ARG A 131 14.65 7.38 23.69
C ARG A 131 13.92 6.42 24.61
N ARG A 132 13.37 5.31 24.04
CA ARG A 132 12.65 4.27 24.81
C ARG A 132 13.57 3.22 25.43
N ALA A 133 14.74 2.96 24.84
CA ALA A 133 15.72 2.02 25.40
C ALA A 133 16.18 2.44 26.82
N ALA A 134 16.06 3.73 27.12
CA ALA A 134 16.22 4.23 28.49
C ALA A 134 15.10 3.76 29.44
N GLU A 135 14.00 3.22 28.90
CA GLU A 135 12.80 2.84 29.68
C GLU A 135 12.56 1.33 29.80
N ALA A 136 13.01 0.48 28.86
CA ALA A 136 12.95 -0.99 28.98
C ALA A 136 13.66 -1.74 27.85
N ALA A 137 14.50 -2.73 28.18
CA ALA A 137 15.08 -3.68 27.24
C ALA A 137 14.07 -4.80 26.90
N HIS A 138 13.36 -4.69 25.78
CA HIS A 138 12.53 -5.77 25.28
C HIS A 138 13.08 -6.26 23.93
N VAL A 139 13.41 -7.55 23.86
CA VAL A 139 13.71 -8.22 22.59
C VAL A 139 12.39 -8.38 21.84
N ALA A 140 12.22 -7.59 20.81
CA ALA A 140 11.01 -7.66 20.01
C ALA A 140 10.96 -8.95 19.16
N PRO A 141 9.79 -9.61 19.00
CA PRO A 141 9.63 -10.82 18.19
C PRO A 141 9.97 -10.57 16.70
N PRO A 142 10.23 -11.59 15.88
CA PRO A 142 10.52 -11.43 14.44
C PRO A 142 9.43 -10.64 13.72
N GLU A 143 9.82 -9.91 12.66
CA GLU A 143 8.87 -9.18 11.84
C GLU A 143 7.80 -10.15 11.31
N GLN A 144 6.55 -9.84 11.57
CA GLN A 144 5.38 -10.53 11.05
C GLN A 144 4.50 -9.47 10.43
N GLY A 145 4.13 -9.67 9.19
CA GLY A 145 3.27 -8.73 8.50
C GLY A 145 3.54 -8.70 7.02
N SER A 146 2.80 -7.88 6.30
CA SER A 146 2.85 -7.80 4.84
C SER A 146 2.38 -6.43 4.37
N ILE A 147 2.67 -6.10 3.13
CA ILE A 147 2.14 -4.90 2.50
C ILE A 147 1.56 -5.24 1.13
N ILE A 148 0.44 -4.61 0.79
CA ILE A 148 -0.10 -4.61 -0.57
C ILE A 148 0.22 -3.26 -1.19
N LEU A 149 0.81 -3.30 -2.37
CA LEU A 149 1.28 -2.16 -3.13
C LEU A 149 0.58 -2.15 -4.49
N LEU A 150 -0.32 -1.20 -4.73
CA LEU A 150 -0.99 -1.02 -6.01
C LEU A 150 -0.43 0.23 -6.69
N LEU A 151 0.08 0.06 -7.91
CA LEU A 151 0.53 1.15 -8.76
C LEU A 151 -0.44 1.33 -9.93
N ALA A 152 -0.87 2.55 -10.17
CA ALA A 152 -1.69 2.93 -11.32
C ALA A 152 -0.97 4.01 -12.13
N THR A 153 -1.06 3.92 -13.47
CA THR A 153 -0.51 4.97 -14.34
C THR A 153 -1.41 5.19 -15.55
N ASP A 154 -1.43 6.40 -16.05
CA ASP A 154 -2.02 6.76 -17.35
C ASP A 154 -1.04 6.65 -18.53
N ALA A 155 0.21 6.22 -18.26
CA ALA A 155 1.17 5.90 -19.31
C ALA A 155 0.75 4.61 -20.06
N PRO A 156 0.79 4.59 -21.40
CA PRO A 156 0.49 3.39 -22.19
C PRO A 156 1.66 2.40 -22.12
N LEU A 157 1.53 1.44 -21.22
CA LEU A 157 2.52 0.41 -20.91
C LEU A 157 1.95 -0.98 -21.21
N ASP A 158 2.78 -1.89 -21.72
CA ASP A 158 2.43 -3.31 -21.84
C ASP A 158 2.56 -4.06 -20.51
N ALA A 159 2.13 -5.32 -20.49
CA ALA A 159 2.18 -6.16 -19.27
C ALA A 159 3.61 -6.37 -18.74
N ARG A 160 4.60 -6.47 -19.64
CA ARG A 160 6.02 -6.60 -19.28
C ARG A 160 6.55 -5.32 -18.64
N GLN A 161 6.19 -4.17 -19.19
CA GLN A 161 6.58 -2.85 -18.64
C GLN A 161 5.89 -2.60 -17.30
N LEU A 162 4.62 -2.94 -17.17
CA LEU A 162 3.88 -2.85 -15.90
C LEU A 162 4.49 -3.77 -14.81
N SER A 163 4.93 -4.98 -15.17
CA SER A 163 5.66 -5.85 -14.27
C SER A 163 6.99 -5.23 -13.80
N ARG A 164 7.71 -4.51 -14.69
CA ARG A 164 8.91 -3.75 -14.32
C ARG A 164 8.56 -2.56 -13.40
N LEU A 165 7.44 -1.87 -13.65
CA LEU A 165 6.97 -0.78 -12.80
C LEU A 165 6.63 -1.31 -11.40
N ALA A 166 5.88 -2.42 -11.30
CA ALA A 166 5.52 -3.05 -10.04
C ALA A 166 6.75 -3.41 -9.18
N ARG A 167 7.82 -3.89 -9.81
CA ARG A 167 9.08 -4.19 -9.10
C ARG A 167 9.74 -2.94 -8.46
N ARG A 168 9.46 -1.73 -8.96
CA ARG A 168 9.98 -0.47 -8.39
C ARG A 168 9.29 -0.10 -7.07
N ALA A 169 8.10 -0.67 -6.81
CA ALA A 169 7.47 -0.55 -5.51
C ALA A 169 8.40 -1.01 -4.37
N GLY A 170 9.20 -2.06 -4.62
CA GLY A 170 10.20 -2.52 -3.68
C GLY A 170 11.25 -1.48 -3.31
N ALA A 171 11.68 -0.66 -4.26
CA ALA A 171 12.63 0.42 -3.95
C ALA A 171 12.00 1.47 -3.02
N GLY A 172 10.73 1.84 -3.24
CA GLY A 172 9.99 2.74 -2.34
C GLY A 172 9.80 2.15 -0.95
N LEU A 173 9.43 0.86 -0.89
CA LEU A 173 9.29 0.12 0.35
C LEU A 173 10.60 0.07 1.16
N ALA A 174 11.72 -0.22 0.51
CA ALA A 174 13.04 -0.26 1.16
C ALA A 174 13.46 1.09 1.74
N ARG A 175 13.09 2.21 1.10
CA ARG A 175 13.38 3.56 1.60
C ARG A 175 12.69 3.87 2.93
N THR A 176 11.59 3.19 3.25
CA THR A 176 10.91 3.33 4.54
C THR A 176 11.49 2.46 5.64
N GLY A 177 12.51 1.64 5.33
CA GLY A 177 13.23 0.80 6.27
C GLY A 177 12.86 -0.68 6.22
N SER A 178 12.01 -1.12 5.29
CA SER A 178 11.75 -2.55 5.08
C SER A 178 12.99 -3.26 4.55
N VAL A 179 13.22 -4.48 5.03
CA VAL A 179 14.27 -5.39 4.57
C VAL A 179 13.69 -6.66 3.94
N TYR A 180 12.39 -6.68 3.66
CA TYR A 180 11.71 -7.88 3.15
C TYR A 180 11.93 -9.09 4.07
N GLY A 181 11.56 -8.93 5.36
CA GLY A 181 11.76 -9.97 6.37
C GLY A 181 11.12 -11.30 5.97
N HIS A 182 11.68 -12.40 6.46
CA HIS A 182 11.21 -13.76 6.11
C HIS A 182 9.72 -13.98 6.34
N GLY A 183 9.12 -13.31 7.33
CA GLY A 183 7.69 -13.39 7.64
C GLY A 183 6.81 -12.43 6.83
N SER A 184 7.37 -11.68 5.86
CA SER A 184 6.64 -10.72 5.05
C SER A 184 6.19 -11.33 3.73
N GLY A 185 4.89 -11.17 3.40
CA GLY A 185 4.27 -11.60 2.15
C GLY A 185 3.92 -10.39 1.27
N ASP A 186 4.92 -9.61 0.88
CA ASP A 186 4.74 -8.36 0.15
C ASP A 186 4.27 -8.60 -1.27
N ILE A 187 3.22 -7.90 -1.68
CA ILE A 187 2.61 -8.04 -3.00
C ILE A 187 2.59 -6.68 -3.70
N ALA A 188 3.16 -6.61 -4.89
CA ALA A 188 3.09 -5.44 -5.76
C ALA A 188 2.35 -5.75 -7.07
N LEU A 189 1.40 -4.90 -7.43
CA LEU A 189 0.65 -4.95 -8.69
C LEU A 189 0.69 -3.59 -9.37
N ALA A 190 0.85 -3.57 -10.70
CA ALA A 190 0.73 -2.36 -11.49
C ALA A 190 -0.27 -2.53 -12.64
N PHE A 191 -0.99 -1.47 -12.97
CA PHE A 191 -1.89 -1.41 -14.11
C PHE A 191 -1.86 -0.04 -14.79
N SER A 192 -2.27 -0.02 -16.06
CA SER A 192 -2.42 1.22 -16.82
C SER A 192 -3.89 1.52 -17.08
N THR A 193 -4.24 2.80 -17.02
CA THR A 193 -5.55 3.34 -17.40
C THR A 193 -5.55 3.94 -18.81
N ALA A 194 -4.40 3.91 -19.51
CA ALA A 194 -4.23 4.50 -20.83
C ALA A 194 -5.12 3.88 -21.91
N TYR A 195 -5.56 2.65 -21.72
CA TYR A 195 -6.41 1.94 -22.68
C TYR A 195 -7.31 0.92 -21.99
N THR A 196 -8.40 0.59 -22.64
CA THR A 196 -9.34 -0.43 -22.21
C THR A 196 -9.42 -1.56 -23.25
N ILE A 197 -9.66 -2.76 -22.77
CA ILE A 197 -9.83 -3.95 -23.61
C ILE A 197 -11.29 -4.35 -23.54
N ALA A 198 -11.96 -4.40 -24.69
CA ALA A 198 -13.34 -4.85 -24.75
C ALA A 198 -13.43 -6.33 -24.32
N HIS A 199 -14.47 -6.67 -23.55
CA HIS A 199 -14.62 -8.03 -22.99
C HIS A 199 -14.70 -9.11 -24.08
N ASP A 200 -15.37 -8.81 -25.18
CA ASP A 200 -15.62 -9.76 -26.29
C ASP A 200 -14.60 -9.61 -27.44
N ALA A 201 -13.52 -8.85 -27.23
CA ALA A 201 -12.52 -8.64 -28.26
C ALA A 201 -11.76 -9.94 -28.56
N SER A 202 -11.83 -10.41 -29.80
CA SER A 202 -11.01 -11.52 -30.30
C SER A 202 -9.58 -11.10 -30.66
N THR A 203 -9.37 -9.81 -30.90
CA THR A 203 -8.07 -9.19 -31.17
C THR A 203 -7.98 -7.85 -30.45
N ILE A 204 -6.78 -7.47 -30.03
CA ILE A 204 -6.54 -6.24 -29.27
C ILE A 204 -5.50 -5.40 -30.03
N ALA A 205 -5.88 -4.19 -30.42
CA ALA A 205 -4.94 -3.18 -30.89
C ALA A 205 -4.45 -2.37 -29.68
N LEU A 206 -3.18 -2.48 -29.34
CA LEU A 206 -2.57 -1.63 -28.31
C LEU A 206 -2.29 -0.24 -28.87
N PRO A 207 -2.37 0.82 -28.05
CA PRO A 207 -1.90 2.16 -28.41
C PRO A 207 -0.38 2.15 -28.63
N ALA A 208 0.17 3.24 -29.17
CA ALA A 208 1.60 3.44 -29.16
C ALA A 208 2.12 3.44 -27.70
N LEU A 209 2.98 2.50 -27.39
CA LEU A 209 3.53 2.33 -26.03
C LEU A 209 4.71 3.27 -25.81
N VAL A 210 4.98 3.61 -24.57
CA VAL A 210 6.21 4.29 -24.15
C VAL A 210 7.38 3.35 -24.42
N ALA A 211 8.41 3.83 -25.10
CA ALA A 211 9.62 3.04 -25.35
C ALA A 211 10.36 2.69 -24.05
N ASP A 212 10.95 1.51 -23.99
CA ASP A 212 11.67 1.04 -22.78
C ASP A 212 12.75 2.01 -22.29
N ALA A 213 13.46 2.67 -23.22
CA ALA A 213 14.48 3.64 -22.89
C ALA A 213 13.95 4.93 -22.22
N ALA A 214 12.65 5.17 -22.26
CA ALA A 214 12.00 6.34 -21.67
C ALA A 214 11.27 6.02 -20.34
N LEU A 215 11.45 4.82 -19.75
CA LEU A 215 10.71 4.40 -18.57
C LEU A 215 11.31 4.87 -17.24
N ASP A 216 12.56 5.29 -17.18
CA ASP A 216 13.26 5.63 -15.93
C ASP A 216 12.54 6.69 -15.09
N PRO A 217 11.99 7.79 -15.68
CA PRO A 217 11.21 8.75 -14.90
C PRO A 217 9.97 8.12 -14.24
N LEU A 218 9.29 7.18 -14.92
CA LEU A 218 8.13 6.47 -14.37
C LEU A 218 8.55 5.51 -13.25
N PHE A 219 9.72 4.89 -13.35
CA PHE A 219 10.27 4.03 -12.32
C PHE A 219 10.63 4.82 -11.05
N MET A 220 11.21 6.00 -11.21
CA MET A 220 11.48 6.91 -10.10
C MET A 220 10.17 7.36 -9.45
N ALA A 221 9.20 7.79 -10.25
CA ALA A 221 7.87 8.19 -9.78
C ALA A 221 7.16 7.07 -9.01
N ALA A 222 7.30 5.81 -9.44
CA ALA A 222 6.74 4.67 -8.74
C ALA A 222 7.37 4.47 -7.35
N ALA A 223 8.70 4.50 -7.25
CA ALA A 223 9.40 4.36 -5.98
C ALA A 223 9.04 5.48 -5.00
N GLU A 224 9.03 6.73 -5.46
CA GLU A 224 8.65 7.89 -4.64
C GLU A 224 7.18 7.86 -4.21
N SER A 225 6.27 7.48 -5.11
CA SER A 225 4.85 7.38 -4.78
C SER A 225 4.60 6.32 -3.71
N VAL A 226 5.30 5.18 -3.77
CA VAL A 226 5.19 4.12 -2.76
C VAL A 226 5.76 4.57 -1.42
N GLU A 227 6.95 5.16 -1.39
CA GLU A 227 7.56 5.70 -0.17
C GLU A 227 6.61 6.68 0.53
N HIS A 228 6.05 7.63 -0.23
CA HIS A 228 5.13 8.62 0.31
C HIS A 228 3.77 8.04 0.68
N ALA A 229 3.25 7.05 -0.03
CA ALA A 229 2.01 6.37 0.34
C ALA A 229 2.15 5.61 1.66
N ILE A 230 3.30 5.00 1.94
CA ILE A 230 3.59 4.36 3.22
C ILE A 230 3.68 5.40 4.35
N ALA A 231 4.38 6.51 4.11
CA ALA A 231 4.42 7.61 5.06
C ALA A 231 3.01 8.17 5.34
N ASP A 232 2.20 8.35 4.30
CA ASP A 232 0.81 8.81 4.41
C ASP A 232 -0.04 7.84 5.25
N ALA A 233 0.10 6.52 5.06
CA ALA A 233 -0.60 5.51 5.86
C ALA A 233 -0.33 5.65 7.36
N LEU A 234 0.92 5.94 7.73
CA LEU A 234 1.33 6.14 9.13
C LEU A 234 0.87 7.49 9.69
N LEU A 235 1.00 8.56 8.89
CA LEU A 235 0.72 9.93 9.34
C LEU A 235 -0.78 10.24 9.43
N GLN A 236 -1.62 9.55 8.64
CA GLN A 236 -3.08 9.69 8.67
C GLN A 236 -3.75 8.71 9.64
N ALA A 237 -3.00 7.76 10.19
CA ALA A 237 -3.53 6.84 11.17
C ALA A 237 -3.77 7.55 12.51
N VAL A 238 -4.87 7.19 13.17
CA VAL A 238 -5.20 7.60 14.54
C VAL A 238 -5.03 6.42 15.49
N THR A 239 -4.80 6.68 16.77
CA THR A 239 -4.74 5.63 17.78
C THR A 239 -6.05 4.86 17.84
N VAL A 240 -5.97 3.53 17.87
CA VAL A 240 -7.13 2.63 17.89
C VAL A 240 -7.01 1.68 19.07
N ALA A 241 -8.08 1.58 19.85
CA ALA A 241 -8.31 0.48 20.78
C ALA A 241 -9.10 -0.61 20.05
N GLY A 242 -8.56 -1.79 19.99
CA GLY A 242 -9.14 -2.95 19.34
C GLY A 242 -9.69 -3.98 20.34
N ARG A 243 -9.73 -5.23 19.89
CA ARG A 243 -10.18 -6.38 20.66
C ARG A 243 -9.39 -6.53 21.98
N ASP A 244 -10.05 -6.99 23.01
CA ASP A 244 -9.46 -7.33 24.32
C ASP A 244 -8.65 -6.18 24.97
N GLY A 245 -8.97 -4.93 24.62
CA GLY A 245 -8.26 -3.76 25.13
C GLY A 245 -6.88 -3.50 24.51
N HIS A 246 -6.51 -4.22 23.47
CA HIS A 246 -5.28 -3.96 22.74
C HIS A 246 -5.30 -2.58 22.07
N VAL A 247 -4.24 -1.80 22.27
CA VAL A 247 -4.11 -0.45 21.72
C VAL A 247 -2.95 -0.39 20.74
N ARG A 248 -3.20 0.20 19.56
CA ARG A 248 -2.15 0.64 18.64
C ARG A 248 -2.14 2.15 18.56
N GLN A 249 -1.10 2.74 19.10
CA GLN A 249 -0.90 4.19 19.04
C GLN A 249 -0.55 4.60 17.60
N SER A 250 -1.08 5.75 17.17
CA SER A 250 -0.61 6.40 15.96
C SER A 250 0.86 6.83 16.10
N LEU A 251 1.52 7.06 14.98
CA LEU A 251 2.89 7.59 15.01
C LEU A 251 2.94 8.98 15.64
N ARG A 252 1.97 9.83 15.36
CA ARG A 252 1.88 11.19 15.91
C ARG A 252 1.68 11.20 17.42
N ASP A 253 0.81 10.33 17.94
CA ASP A 253 0.59 10.24 19.40
C ASP A 253 1.80 9.66 20.14
N ALA A 254 2.52 8.74 19.48
CA ALA A 254 3.70 8.12 20.05
C ALA A 254 4.96 8.99 19.98
N VAL A 255 4.98 9.94 19.06
CA VAL A 255 6.12 10.86 18.78
C VAL A 255 5.57 12.27 18.59
N PRO A 256 5.19 12.97 19.69
CA PRO A 256 4.57 14.30 19.60
C PRO A 256 5.48 15.36 18.93
N ASP A 257 6.79 15.18 19.01
CA ASP A 257 7.80 16.06 18.41
C ASP A 257 8.28 15.58 17.02
N LEU A 258 7.47 14.81 16.31
CA LEU A 258 7.81 14.22 15.00
C LEU A 258 8.24 15.29 13.98
N ASP A 259 7.53 16.40 13.92
CA ASP A 259 7.83 17.49 12.97
C ASP A 259 9.19 18.13 13.28
N ARG A 260 9.57 18.25 14.57
CA ARG A 260 10.91 18.71 14.98
C ARG A 260 11.99 17.73 14.54
N LEU A 261 11.77 16.43 14.71
CA LEU A 261 12.72 15.40 14.26
C LEU A 261 12.98 15.45 12.75
N PHE A 262 11.95 15.76 11.96
CA PHE A 262 12.14 15.97 10.53
C PHE A 262 13.01 17.18 10.22
N ASN A 263 12.76 18.30 10.86
CA ASN A 263 13.52 19.54 10.63
C ASN A 263 15.00 19.36 11.04
N GLU A 264 15.27 18.85 12.23
CA GLU A 264 16.62 18.58 12.72
C GLU A 264 17.37 17.54 11.83
N GLY A 265 16.66 16.51 11.35
CA GLY A 265 17.22 15.50 10.47
C GLY A 265 17.57 16.01 9.08
N HIS A 266 16.89 17.04 8.60
CA HIS A 266 17.21 17.71 7.34
C HIS A 266 18.38 18.70 7.48
N GLU A 267 18.41 19.50 8.55
CA GLU A 267 19.48 20.43 8.83
C GLU A 267 20.82 19.72 9.07
N GLY A 268 20.83 18.62 9.82
CA GLY A 268 22.04 17.83 10.06
C GLY A 268 22.66 17.21 8.82
N ARG A 269 21.89 17.03 7.73
CA ARG A 269 22.43 16.54 6.44
C ARG A 269 23.00 17.62 5.55
N LEU A 270 22.47 18.83 5.63
CA LEU A 270 22.97 19.97 4.88
C LEU A 270 24.36 20.42 5.39
N ILE A 271 24.72 20.07 6.63
CA ILE A 271 26.01 20.41 7.24
C ILE A 271 27.07 19.34 6.95
N GLN A 272 26.69 18.12 6.52
CA GLN A 272 27.64 17.02 6.24
C GLN A 272 27.87 16.77 4.74
N SER A 273 27.25 17.52 3.85
CA SER A 273 27.47 17.54 2.40
C SER A 273 28.32 18.73 1.96
#